data_11e1d0d23f7ca7d15b636105e2187ac4
#
_entry.id   11e1d0d23f7ca7d15b636105e2187ac4
#
_cell.length_a   1.000
_cell.length_b   1.000
_cell.length_c   1.000
_cell.angle_alpha   90.00
_cell.angle_beta   90.00
_cell.angle_gamma   90.00
#
_symmetry.space_group_name_H-M   'P 1'
#
loop_
_entity.id
_entity.type
_entity.pdbx_description
1 polymer ?
#
loop_
_entity_poly.entity_id
_entity_poly.type
_entity_poly.pdbx_seq_one_letter_code
_entity_poly.pdbx_strand_id
1 'polypeptide(L)'
;MVDRPTAPVLVETGATGARMSLRTAAPDAASAALGLPLPTKIGAISEADGRRAIALGPDEWMLFASDPTTFDGVVIEGPHALVDIGDREVTLTVSGPAVLDALAVGCPRDLARLTPGTGTRTVLDGVSIVILRQAEDQFEIHVWRSYAGHVRHLLESAAREIALGV
;
A
#
# COMPACT_ATOMS: atom_id res chain seq x y z
N MET A 1 -9.00 -36.71 -8.70
CA MET A 1 -8.59 -35.50 -7.96
C MET A 1 -8.92 -34.35 -8.90
N VAL A 2 -10.03 -33.67 -8.68
CA VAL A 2 -10.46 -32.55 -9.55
C VAL A 2 -9.53 -31.40 -9.23
N ASP A 3 -8.71 -31.03 -10.20
CA ASP A 3 -7.86 -29.84 -10.13
C ASP A 3 -8.78 -28.64 -9.93
N ARG A 4 -8.73 -28.06 -8.73
CA ARG A 4 -9.50 -26.86 -8.41
C ARG A 4 -8.85 -25.75 -9.18
N PRO A 5 -9.51 -25.05 -10.12
CA PRO A 5 -8.89 -23.96 -10.83
C PRO A 5 -8.40 -22.93 -9.80
N THR A 6 -7.14 -22.58 -9.87
CA THR A 6 -6.54 -21.51 -9.05
C THR A 6 -7.41 -20.27 -9.28
N ALA A 7 -7.91 -19.66 -8.22
CA ALA A 7 -8.75 -18.47 -8.35
C ALA A 7 -7.97 -17.41 -9.15
N PRO A 8 -8.56 -16.79 -10.18
CA PRO A 8 -7.86 -15.85 -11.06
C PRO A 8 -7.43 -14.58 -10.29
N VAL A 9 -8.09 -14.29 -9.17
CA VAL A 9 -7.76 -13.20 -8.25
C VAL A 9 -8.08 -13.63 -6.83
N LEU A 10 -7.16 -13.36 -5.91
CA LEU A 10 -7.30 -13.59 -4.47
C LEU A 10 -7.25 -12.24 -3.76
N VAL A 11 -8.20 -12.01 -2.85
CA VAL A 11 -8.28 -10.80 -2.02
C VAL A 11 -8.19 -11.20 -0.55
N GLU A 12 -7.16 -10.75 0.15
CA GLU A 12 -6.91 -11.10 1.54
C GLU A 12 -6.73 -9.85 2.40
N THR A 13 -6.92 -9.98 3.71
CA THR A 13 -6.48 -8.94 4.65
C THR A 13 -4.98 -9.08 4.84
N GLY A 14 -4.24 -8.02 4.56
CA GLY A 14 -2.81 -7.95 4.77
C GLY A 14 -2.44 -7.87 6.26
N ALA A 15 -1.15 -7.96 6.53
CA ALA A 15 -0.62 -7.89 7.88
C ALA A 15 -0.94 -6.54 8.55
N THR A 16 -1.16 -6.60 9.85
CA THR A 16 -1.19 -5.43 10.73
C THR A 16 0.24 -5.10 11.18
N GLY A 17 0.48 -3.84 11.55
CA GLY A 17 1.77 -3.36 12.02
C GLY A 17 1.75 -1.86 12.15
N ALA A 18 2.91 -1.25 12.45
CA ALA A 18 3.03 0.20 12.49
C ALA A 18 2.77 0.81 11.11
N ARG A 19 2.01 1.89 11.09
CA ARG A 19 1.81 2.75 9.93
C ARG A 19 1.88 4.21 10.37
N MET A 20 2.81 4.95 9.78
CA MET A 20 2.97 6.35 10.09
C MET A 20 2.79 7.20 8.83
N SER A 21 2.17 8.35 8.98
CA SER A 21 2.26 9.44 8.01
C SER A 21 3.36 10.38 8.45
N LEU A 22 4.35 10.59 7.60
CA LEU A 22 5.44 11.53 7.83
C LEU A 22 5.35 12.69 6.86
N ARG A 23 5.46 13.91 7.41
CA ARG A 23 5.73 15.11 6.63
C ARG A 23 6.94 15.84 7.20
N THR A 24 7.88 16.20 6.33
CA THR A 24 9.04 17.00 6.69
C THR A 24 9.69 17.64 5.46
N ALA A 25 10.29 18.80 5.64
CA ALA A 25 11.15 19.43 4.63
C ALA A 25 12.63 19.02 4.77
N ALA A 26 12.97 18.21 5.80
CA ALA A 26 14.32 17.75 6.10
C ALA A 26 14.41 16.21 6.05
N PRO A 27 14.32 15.58 4.86
CA PRO A 27 14.28 14.12 4.72
C PRO A 27 15.56 13.43 5.24
N ASP A 28 16.72 14.07 5.18
CA ASP A 28 17.98 13.49 5.66
C ASP A 28 17.99 13.32 7.18
N ALA A 29 17.56 14.35 7.92
CA ALA A 29 17.44 14.30 9.36
C ALA A 29 16.40 13.24 9.80
N ALA A 30 15.27 13.18 9.09
CA ALA A 30 14.26 12.18 9.35
C ALA A 30 14.76 10.76 9.02
N SER A 31 15.47 10.55 7.92
CA SER A 31 16.09 9.27 7.55
C SER A 31 17.04 8.76 8.64
N ALA A 32 17.89 9.66 9.17
CA ALA A 32 18.82 9.32 10.23
C ALA A 32 18.08 8.91 11.52
N ALA A 33 17.08 9.68 11.93
CA ALA A 33 16.30 9.42 13.13
C ALA A 33 15.47 8.12 13.05
N LEU A 34 14.95 7.81 11.86
CA LEU A 34 14.15 6.62 11.60
C LEU A 34 15.00 5.36 11.36
N GLY A 35 16.30 5.50 11.07
CA GLY A 35 17.13 4.38 10.59
C GLY A 35 16.59 3.78 9.27
N LEU A 36 16.00 4.63 8.43
CA LEU A 36 15.33 4.23 7.18
C LEU A 36 15.55 5.33 6.14
N PRO A 37 16.26 5.06 5.03
CA PRO A 37 16.38 6.02 3.95
C PRO A 37 15.02 6.43 3.40
N LEU A 38 14.72 7.73 3.33
CA LEU A 38 13.49 8.24 2.74
C LEU A 38 13.71 8.45 1.24
N PRO A 39 12.95 7.78 0.36
CA PRO A 39 13.09 7.97 -1.07
C PRO A 39 12.62 9.37 -1.49
N THR A 40 13.34 9.99 -2.42
CA THR A 40 13.02 11.34 -2.92
C THR A 40 12.15 11.34 -4.18
N LYS A 41 12.14 10.23 -4.92
CA LYS A 41 11.28 10.06 -6.10
C LYS A 41 9.90 9.60 -5.65
N ILE A 42 8.85 10.35 -6.02
CA ILE A 42 7.46 9.98 -5.73
C ILE A 42 7.16 8.59 -6.30
N GLY A 43 6.57 7.74 -5.47
CA GLY A 43 6.25 6.36 -5.78
C GLY A 43 7.39 5.37 -5.53
N ALA A 44 8.61 5.84 -5.28
CA ALA A 44 9.70 4.95 -4.89
C ALA A 44 9.52 4.46 -3.45
N ILE A 45 9.95 3.22 -3.23
CA ILE A 45 9.95 2.55 -1.93
C ILE A 45 11.40 2.31 -1.51
N SER A 46 11.68 2.46 -0.23
CA SER A 46 12.91 2.04 0.43
C SER A 46 12.61 1.09 1.57
N GLU A 47 13.57 0.23 1.88
CA GLU A 47 13.47 -0.74 2.97
C GLU A 47 14.79 -0.81 3.74
N ALA A 48 14.70 -0.88 5.07
CA ALA A 48 15.83 -1.10 5.96
C ALA A 48 15.33 -1.70 7.29
N ASP A 49 15.98 -2.76 7.76
CA ASP A 49 15.76 -3.37 9.09
C ASP A 49 14.27 -3.62 9.41
N GLY A 50 13.52 -4.16 8.47
CA GLY A 50 12.09 -4.45 8.65
C GLY A 50 11.17 -3.23 8.60
N ARG A 51 11.73 -2.05 8.28
CA ARG A 51 10.98 -0.82 8.03
C ARG A 51 10.90 -0.56 6.54
N ARG A 52 9.83 0.09 6.12
CA ARG A 52 9.58 0.44 4.71
C ARG A 52 9.02 1.86 4.64
N ALA A 53 9.45 2.63 3.65
CA ALA A 53 8.91 3.95 3.34
C ALA A 53 8.53 4.06 1.88
N ILE A 54 7.40 4.70 1.58
CA ILE A 54 7.02 5.12 0.23
C ILE A 54 6.91 6.65 0.17
N ALA A 55 7.51 7.27 -0.84
CA ALA A 55 7.31 8.69 -1.11
C ALA A 55 5.96 8.93 -1.79
N LEU A 56 5.09 9.71 -1.18
CA LEU A 56 3.77 10.06 -1.71
C LEU A 56 3.69 11.50 -2.22
N GLY A 57 4.66 12.32 -1.87
CA GLY A 57 4.80 13.72 -2.26
C GLY A 57 6.22 14.20 -2.07
N PRO A 58 6.51 15.47 -2.38
CA PRO A 58 7.85 16.02 -2.22
C PRO A 58 8.30 16.12 -0.75
N ASP A 59 7.37 16.18 0.18
CA ASP A 59 7.55 16.31 1.62
C ASP A 59 6.74 15.27 2.41
N GLU A 60 6.21 14.24 1.75
CA GLU A 60 5.27 13.29 2.34
C GLU A 60 5.68 11.84 2.09
N TRP A 61 5.71 11.07 3.17
CA TRP A 61 5.97 9.62 3.16
C TRP A 61 4.95 8.87 3.98
N MET A 62 4.71 7.64 3.61
CA MET A 62 4.03 6.65 4.43
C MET A 62 5.03 5.59 4.85
N LEU A 63 5.09 5.32 6.16
CA LEU A 63 6.03 4.39 6.75
C LEU A 63 5.31 3.14 7.25
N PHE A 64 5.99 2.01 7.18
CA PHE A 64 5.48 0.72 7.62
C PHE A 64 6.53 -0.06 8.40
N ALA A 65 6.08 -0.84 9.38
CA ALA A 65 6.85 -1.88 10.02
C ALA A 65 5.92 -2.99 10.52
N SER A 66 6.43 -4.22 10.65
CA SER A 66 5.66 -5.34 11.18
C SER A 66 5.39 -5.21 12.68
N ASP A 67 6.36 -4.71 13.43
CA ASP A 67 6.21 -4.41 14.86
C ASP A 67 5.51 -3.07 15.04
N PRO A 68 4.36 -3.01 15.72
CA PRO A 68 3.60 -1.78 15.92
C PRO A 68 4.35 -0.71 16.72
N THR A 69 5.36 -1.09 17.51
CA THR A 69 6.14 -0.17 18.35
C THR A 69 7.40 0.39 17.68
N THR A 70 7.68 0.00 16.44
CA THR A 70 8.93 0.34 15.73
C THR A 70 9.24 1.82 15.70
N PHE A 71 8.23 2.68 15.65
CA PHE A 71 8.40 4.13 15.55
C PHE A 71 8.13 4.87 16.86
N ASP A 72 7.92 4.15 17.97
CA ASP A 72 7.69 4.75 19.28
C ASP A 72 8.93 5.50 19.74
N GLY A 73 8.71 6.72 20.25
CA GLY A 73 9.78 7.54 20.80
C GLY A 73 10.79 8.08 19.79
N VAL A 74 10.55 7.93 18.48
CA VAL A 74 11.41 8.52 17.45
C VAL A 74 11.34 10.04 17.54
N VAL A 75 12.50 10.69 17.64
CA VAL A 75 12.66 12.15 17.69
C VAL A 75 13.34 12.59 16.40
N ILE A 76 12.66 13.38 15.59
CA ILE A 76 13.18 13.96 14.36
C ILE A 76 13.51 15.43 14.62
N GLU A 77 14.69 15.88 14.23
CA GLU A 77 15.08 17.27 14.35
C GLU A 77 14.38 18.14 13.29
N GLY A 78 14.01 19.37 13.70
CA GLY A 78 13.38 20.35 12.84
C GLY A 78 11.86 20.16 12.65
N PRO A 79 11.22 21.00 11.81
CA PRO A 79 9.78 20.94 11.59
C PRO A 79 9.37 19.65 10.90
N HIS A 80 8.50 18.89 11.55
CA HIS A 80 7.95 17.64 11.01
C HIS A 80 6.59 17.32 11.61
N ALA A 81 5.88 16.40 10.99
CA ALA A 81 4.71 15.72 11.54
C ALA A 81 4.88 14.21 11.31
N LEU A 82 5.01 13.44 12.38
CA LEU A 82 5.02 11.99 12.39
C LEU A 82 3.77 11.53 13.14
N VAL A 83 2.81 10.97 12.42
CA VAL A 83 1.48 10.66 12.95
C VAL A 83 1.19 9.18 12.76
N ASP A 84 0.84 8.49 13.84
CA ASP A 84 0.34 7.13 13.77
C ASP A 84 -1.02 7.09 13.07
N ILE A 85 -1.12 6.28 12.03
CA ILE A 85 -2.33 6.06 11.23
C ILE A 85 -2.73 4.58 11.19
N GLY A 86 -2.13 3.73 12.03
CA GLY A 86 -2.36 2.29 12.06
C GLY A 86 -3.81 1.91 12.30
N ASP A 87 -4.47 2.58 13.24
CA ASP A 87 -5.89 2.33 13.53
C ASP A 87 -6.83 2.85 12.45
N ARG A 88 -6.39 3.82 11.66
CA ARG A 88 -7.19 4.43 10.60
C ARG A 88 -7.24 3.58 9.34
N GLU A 89 -6.19 2.81 9.07
CA GLU A 89 -6.00 2.14 7.79
C GLU A 89 -5.98 0.61 7.91
N VAL A 90 -6.44 -0.03 6.86
CA VAL A 90 -6.41 -1.49 6.66
C VAL A 90 -5.60 -1.78 5.40
N THR A 91 -4.85 -2.86 5.42
CA THR A 91 -4.17 -3.39 4.25
C THR A 91 -5.00 -4.52 3.64
N LEU A 92 -5.20 -4.46 2.33
CA LEU A 92 -5.68 -5.57 1.51
C LEU A 92 -4.55 -6.01 0.60
N THR A 93 -4.34 -7.31 0.49
CA THR A 93 -3.46 -7.91 -0.52
C THR A 93 -4.33 -8.47 -1.63
N VAL A 94 -4.00 -8.13 -2.87
CA VAL A 94 -4.71 -8.61 -4.06
C VAL A 94 -3.69 -9.25 -4.98
N SER A 95 -3.91 -10.50 -5.35
CA SER A 95 -2.95 -11.27 -6.14
C SER A 95 -3.63 -12.21 -7.13
N GLY A 96 -2.88 -12.62 -8.13
CA GLY A 96 -3.30 -13.60 -9.13
C GLY A 96 -3.13 -13.10 -10.56
N PRO A 97 -3.21 -14.01 -11.55
CA PRO A 97 -2.90 -13.71 -12.94
C PRO A 97 -3.81 -12.64 -13.57
N ALA A 98 -5.01 -12.44 -13.04
CA ALA A 98 -5.97 -11.45 -13.54
C ALA A 98 -6.12 -10.23 -12.58
N VAL A 99 -5.13 -9.99 -11.72
CA VAL A 99 -5.19 -8.91 -10.73
C VAL A 99 -5.34 -7.52 -11.36
N LEU A 100 -4.69 -7.28 -12.50
CA LEU A 100 -4.80 -6.00 -13.22
C LEU A 100 -6.21 -5.75 -13.75
N ASP A 101 -6.88 -6.79 -14.25
CA ASP A 101 -8.27 -6.69 -14.73
C ASP A 101 -9.22 -6.38 -13.56
N ALA A 102 -9.05 -7.05 -12.42
CA ALA A 102 -9.84 -6.79 -11.23
C ALA A 102 -9.64 -5.35 -10.69
N LEU A 103 -8.43 -4.85 -10.71
CA LEU A 103 -8.13 -3.49 -10.28
C LEU A 103 -8.64 -2.43 -11.27
N ALA A 104 -8.66 -2.74 -12.57
CA ALA A 104 -9.15 -1.83 -13.62
C ALA A 104 -10.65 -1.50 -13.50
N VAL A 105 -11.43 -2.34 -12.81
CA VAL A 105 -12.87 -2.11 -12.59
C VAL A 105 -13.15 -0.76 -11.89
N GLY A 106 -12.27 -0.33 -10.98
CA GLY A 106 -12.48 0.91 -10.22
C GLY A 106 -11.27 1.85 -10.17
N CYS A 107 -10.11 1.46 -10.68
CA CYS A 107 -8.91 2.29 -10.69
C CYS A 107 -8.75 2.99 -12.04
N PRO A 108 -8.77 4.34 -12.10
CA PRO A 108 -8.60 5.07 -13.36
C PRO A 108 -7.14 5.10 -13.85
N ARG A 109 -6.20 4.63 -13.00
CA ARG A 109 -4.79 4.62 -13.34
C ARG A 109 -4.40 3.33 -14.04
N ASP A 110 -3.58 3.43 -15.08
CA ASP A 110 -2.95 2.28 -15.73
C ASP A 110 -1.90 1.66 -14.78
N LEU A 111 -2.33 0.67 -14.00
CA LEU A 111 -1.48 -0.03 -13.03
C LEU A 111 -0.51 -1.02 -13.69
N ALA A 112 -0.70 -1.38 -14.96
CA ALA A 112 0.27 -2.18 -15.70
C ALA A 112 1.62 -1.44 -15.85
N ARG A 113 1.58 -0.10 -15.86
CA ARG A 113 2.77 0.77 -15.91
C ARG A 113 3.45 0.99 -14.55
N LEU A 114 2.85 0.57 -13.46
CA LEU A 114 3.45 0.64 -12.13
C LEU A 114 4.48 -0.49 -12.00
N THR A 115 5.74 -0.16 -11.84
CA THR A 115 6.82 -1.16 -11.74
C THR A 115 6.76 -1.89 -10.39
N PRO A 116 7.00 -3.20 -10.31
CA PRO A 116 7.20 -3.89 -9.03
C PRO A 116 8.21 -3.18 -8.13
N GLY A 117 7.95 -3.11 -6.83
CA GLY A 117 8.76 -2.35 -5.87
C GLY A 117 8.46 -0.84 -5.87
N THR A 118 7.39 -0.41 -6.51
CA THR A 118 6.90 0.98 -6.47
C THR A 118 5.44 1.06 -6.07
N GLY A 119 4.97 2.28 -5.77
CA GLY A 119 3.58 2.50 -5.40
C GLY A 119 3.10 3.89 -5.79
N THR A 120 1.84 4.16 -5.50
CA THR A 120 1.22 5.45 -5.81
C THR A 120 -0.02 5.68 -4.96
N ARG A 121 -0.36 6.96 -4.74
CA ARG A 121 -1.70 7.32 -4.27
C ARG A 121 -2.63 7.44 -5.48
N THR A 122 -3.81 6.85 -5.38
CA THR A 122 -4.84 6.90 -6.43
C THR A 122 -6.22 6.72 -5.80
N VAL A 123 -7.21 6.43 -6.61
CA VAL A 123 -8.56 6.06 -6.16
C VAL A 123 -8.94 4.67 -6.68
N LEU A 124 -9.81 3.99 -5.95
CA LEU A 124 -10.48 2.77 -6.38
C LEU A 124 -11.97 2.94 -6.09
N ASP A 125 -12.78 3.01 -7.13
CA ASP A 125 -14.21 3.33 -7.07
C ASP A 125 -14.52 4.58 -6.22
N GLY A 126 -13.76 5.67 -6.48
CA GLY A 126 -13.89 6.93 -5.77
C GLY A 126 -13.26 6.98 -4.38
N VAL A 127 -12.82 5.85 -3.82
CA VAL A 127 -12.15 5.78 -2.53
C VAL A 127 -10.66 6.03 -2.67
N SER A 128 -10.10 6.98 -1.92
CA SER A 128 -8.66 7.24 -1.89
C SER A 128 -7.91 6.05 -1.29
N ILE A 129 -6.90 5.58 -2.01
CA ILE A 129 -6.02 4.48 -1.61
C ILE A 129 -4.56 4.82 -1.85
N VAL A 130 -3.68 4.13 -1.12
CA VAL A 130 -2.26 3.97 -1.51
C VAL A 130 -2.10 2.53 -1.98
N ILE A 131 -1.58 2.35 -3.19
CA ILE A 131 -1.38 1.03 -3.79
C ILE A 131 0.09 0.83 -4.09
N LEU A 132 0.64 -0.32 -3.68
CA LEU A 132 2.02 -0.74 -3.90
C LEU A 132 1.99 -2.01 -4.76
N ARG A 133 2.82 -2.06 -5.79
CA ARG A 133 3.03 -3.28 -6.56
C ARG A 133 4.20 -4.05 -5.98
N GLN A 134 3.91 -5.20 -5.40
CA GLN A 134 4.93 -6.05 -4.74
C GLN A 134 5.61 -6.98 -5.75
N ALA A 135 4.84 -7.53 -6.68
CA ALA A 135 5.30 -8.41 -7.76
C ALA A 135 4.47 -8.15 -9.03
N GLU A 136 4.73 -8.89 -10.09
CA GLU A 136 4.00 -8.73 -11.37
C GLU A 136 2.48 -8.89 -11.19
N ASP A 137 2.09 -9.82 -10.35
CA ASP A 137 0.70 -10.23 -10.10
C ASP A 137 0.26 -10.04 -8.63
N GLN A 138 0.94 -9.16 -7.88
CA GLN A 138 0.64 -8.93 -6.47
C GLN A 138 0.68 -7.44 -6.11
N PHE A 139 -0.40 -6.97 -5.51
CA PHE A 139 -0.57 -5.61 -5.04
C PHE A 139 -0.96 -5.57 -3.56
N GLU A 140 -0.51 -4.53 -2.88
CA GLU A 140 -0.88 -4.17 -1.52
C GLU A 140 -1.63 -2.84 -1.56
N ILE A 141 -2.85 -2.81 -1.00
CA ILE A 141 -3.73 -1.64 -0.99
C ILE A 141 -3.91 -1.20 0.44
N HIS A 142 -3.57 0.05 0.73
CA HIS A 142 -3.84 0.71 1.99
C HIS A 142 -5.06 1.60 1.82
N VAL A 143 -6.07 1.38 2.64
CA VAL A 143 -7.36 2.06 2.56
C VAL A 143 -7.87 2.37 3.96
N TRP A 144 -8.58 3.47 4.11
CA TRP A 144 -9.20 3.81 5.38
C TRP A 144 -10.17 2.72 5.83
N ARG A 145 -10.13 2.38 7.10
CA ARG A 145 -10.93 1.31 7.73
C ARG A 145 -12.41 1.41 7.39
N SER A 146 -12.96 2.63 7.34
CA SER A 146 -14.37 2.87 7.01
C SER A 146 -14.75 2.46 5.58
N TYR A 147 -13.79 2.41 4.65
CA TYR A 147 -14.01 2.03 3.25
C TYR A 147 -13.49 0.63 2.91
N ALA A 148 -12.77 -0.03 3.83
CA ALA A 148 -12.14 -1.32 3.57
C ALA A 148 -13.14 -2.40 3.14
N GLY A 149 -14.33 -2.43 3.75
CA GLY A 149 -15.41 -3.35 3.39
C GLY A 149 -15.93 -3.13 1.97
N HIS A 150 -16.09 -1.86 1.56
CA HIS A 150 -16.50 -1.50 0.21
C HIS A 150 -15.46 -1.92 -0.84
N VAL A 151 -14.20 -1.54 -0.62
CA VAL A 151 -13.10 -1.87 -1.53
C VAL A 151 -12.92 -3.39 -1.66
N ARG A 152 -12.98 -4.12 -0.55
CA ARG A 152 -12.93 -5.58 -0.55
C ARG A 152 -14.07 -6.17 -1.39
N HIS A 153 -15.31 -5.75 -1.14
CA HIS A 153 -16.48 -6.26 -1.85
C HIS A 153 -16.40 -6.01 -3.36
N LEU A 154 -15.95 -4.84 -3.78
CA LEU A 154 -15.71 -4.51 -5.19
C LEU A 154 -14.73 -5.50 -5.83
N LEU A 155 -13.57 -5.71 -5.20
CA LEU A 155 -12.52 -6.58 -5.72
C LEU A 155 -12.94 -8.06 -5.74
N GLU A 156 -13.64 -8.53 -4.70
CA GLU A 156 -14.18 -9.89 -4.65
C GLU A 156 -15.29 -10.11 -5.68
N SER A 157 -16.07 -9.07 -6.01
CA SER A 157 -17.08 -9.13 -7.07
C SER A 157 -16.42 -9.22 -8.44
N ALA A 158 -15.43 -8.35 -8.71
CA ALA A 158 -14.64 -8.42 -9.94
C ALA A 158 -13.93 -9.78 -10.09
N ALA A 159 -13.37 -10.33 -9.02
CA ALA A 159 -12.74 -11.65 -9.04
C ALA A 159 -13.71 -12.76 -9.42
N ARG A 160 -14.97 -12.70 -8.93
CA ARG A 160 -16.02 -13.67 -9.30
C ARG A 160 -16.45 -13.54 -10.76
N GLU A 161 -16.64 -12.31 -11.26
CA GLU A 161 -17.02 -12.04 -12.65
C GLU A 161 -15.92 -12.54 -13.61
N ILE A 162 -14.67 -12.23 -13.35
CA ILE A 162 -13.52 -12.74 -14.11
C ILE A 162 -13.49 -14.27 -14.11
N ALA A 163 -13.73 -14.91 -12.96
CA ALA A 163 -13.75 -16.38 -12.88
C ALA A 163 -14.89 -17.01 -13.69
N LEU A 164 -15.98 -16.28 -13.93
CA LEU A 164 -17.13 -16.70 -14.75
C LEU A 164 -16.96 -16.33 -16.24
N GLY A 165 -15.95 -15.53 -16.58
CA GLY A 165 -15.71 -15.08 -17.95
C GLY A 165 -16.70 -14.00 -18.43
N VAL A 166 -17.22 -13.20 -17.51
CA VAL A 166 -18.14 -12.08 -17.79
C VAL A 166 -17.51 -10.76 -17.41
#